data_c04c5b6bcee75c9de09e068691055119
#
_entry.id   c04c5b6bcee75c9de09e068691055119
#
_cell.length_a   1.000
_cell.length_b   1.000
_cell.length_c   1.000
_cell.angle_alpha   90.00
_cell.angle_beta   90.00
_cell.angle_gamma   90.00
#
_symmetry.space_group_name_H-M   'P 1'
#
loop_
_entity.id
_entity.type
_entity.pdbx_description
1 polymer ?
#
loop_
_entity_poly.entity_id
_entity_poly.type
_entity_poly.pdbx_seq_one_letter_code
_entity_poly.pdbx_strand_id
1 'polypeptide(L)'
;THTACLSYEVLTGPPDRREQRARRLPEVSVINRENIAWLISFWGDDWPYDMVAVDEMSSFKSPTKRNKPTKKVIEDRTNEIVRALPRGLSSAEIEQKVTRELKKVRGELTRFGALCTVRKFISRFIGLTGTPAPNGLLDIWSQYYLLDQGRRLGTSFAGYRTRYFDGDYMGYKYTLKGGAFEKIVHQIEDITVSMRTEDFTDMPPLVYNTIKVRLPKKVMEQYKKFEKTMLLEEHDIEAVNAGVLTGKLLQLANGSVYDEEGQPIEIHDLKLDALERVIEEAAGAPVLVAYSYQFDLEKLRKRFKNAEVVGEAKNVVKRWNNGEVPILLAHPQSAGHGLNLQYGGCITVWYGLCWSLEYYQQLNKRLHRPGQTSTVFVHHIVAEGTADERVMRVLPEKNATQSALIDATAWVAET
;
A
#
# COMPACT_ATOMS: atom_id res chain seq x y z
N THR A 1 -7.92 6.03 -41.46
CA THR A 1 -7.76 6.65 -40.14
C THR A 1 -6.29 6.61 -39.78
N HIS A 2 -5.59 7.76 -39.90
CA HIS A 2 -4.20 7.90 -39.45
C HIS A 2 -4.19 7.84 -37.91
N THR A 3 -3.79 6.72 -37.34
CA THR A 3 -3.30 6.65 -35.97
C THR A 3 -1.94 7.34 -35.96
N ALA A 4 -1.92 8.62 -35.58
CA ALA A 4 -0.67 9.30 -35.28
C ALA A 4 0.01 8.53 -34.15
N CYS A 5 1.16 7.91 -34.42
CA CYS A 5 2.01 7.29 -33.39
C CYS A 5 2.62 8.42 -32.59
N LEU A 6 2.12 8.65 -31.35
CA LEU A 6 2.71 9.60 -30.43
C LEU A 6 4.15 9.15 -30.08
N SER A 7 5.08 10.09 -30.09
CA SER A 7 6.43 9.85 -29.60
C SER A 7 6.40 9.66 -28.08
N TYR A 8 7.10 8.67 -27.54
CA TYR A 8 7.16 8.44 -26.11
C TYR A 8 8.58 8.10 -25.62
N GLU A 9 8.87 8.44 -24.39
CA GLU A 9 10.08 8.04 -23.66
C GLU A 9 9.74 7.52 -22.26
N VAL A 10 10.42 6.44 -21.88
CA VAL A 10 10.33 5.88 -20.53
C VAL A 10 11.52 6.39 -19.72
N LEU A 11 11.25 7.23 -18.73
CA LEU A 11 12.26 7.91 -17.90
C LEU A 11 12.80 6.97 -16.80
N THR A 12 13.53 5.94 -17.19
CA THR A 12 14.13 4.92 -16.32
C THR A 12 15.64 4.84 -16.48
N GLY A 13 16.32 4.18 -15.54
CA GLY A 13 17.76 3.95 -15.55
C GLY A 13 18.54 4.92 -14.68
N PRO A 14 19.88 4.99 -14.83
CA PRO A 14 20.74 5.93 -14.09
C PRO A 14 20.34 7.40 -14.29
N PRO A 15 20.65 8.29 -13.34
CA PRO A 15 20.27 9.72 -13.39
C PRO A 15 20.58 10.38 -14.72
N ASP A 16 21.80 10.24 -15.23
CA ASP A 16 22.25 10.88 -16.49
C ASP A 16 21.41 10.46 -17.69
N ARG A 17 21.06 9.19 -17.80
CA ARG A 17 20.19 8.69 -18.86
C ARG A 17 18.76 9.19 -18.73
N ARG A 18 18.25 9.30 -17.51
CA ARG A 18 16.91 9.85 -17.26
C ARG A 18 16.84 11.31 -17.66
N GLU A 19 17.87 12.10 -17.33
CA GLU A 19 17.98 13.52 -17.72
C GLU A 19 18.02 13.68 -19.22
N GLN A 20 18.88 12.93 -19.92
CA GLN A 20 18.94 12.97 -21.38
C GLN A 20 17.59 12.67 -22.04
N ARG A 21 16.86 11.67 -21.52
CA ARG A 21 15.53 11.33 -22.02
C ARG A 21 14.49 12.40 -21.70
N ALA A 22 14.50 12.96 -20.50
CA ALA A 22 13.61 14.05 -20.11
C ALA A 22 13.80 15.28 -21.00
N ARG A 23 15.06 15.65 -21.31
CA ARG A 23 15.39 16.80 -22.19
C ARG A 23 14.93 16.64 -23.64
N ARG A 24 14.63 15.43 -24.11
CA ARG A 24 14.10 15.21 -25.46
C ARG A 24 12.66 15.70 -25.63
N LEU A 25 11.93 15.88 -24.54
CA LEU A 25 10.54 16.33 -24.50
C LEU A 25 9.65 15.62 -25.54
N PRO A 26 9.51 14.28 -25.45
CA PRO A 26 8.59 13.56 -26.33
C PRO A 26 7.14 13.95 -26.00
N GLU A 27 6.21 13.65 -26.89
CA GLU A 27 4.77 13.92 -26.65
C GLU A 27 4.26 13.21 -25.41
N VAL A 28 4.82 12.02 -25.05
CA VAL A 28 4.48 11.29 -23.84
C VAL A 28 5.74 10.89 -23.06
N SER A 29 5.85 11.33 -21.82
CA SER A 29 6.89 10.88 -20.90
C SER A 29 6.28 9.93 -19.85
N VAL A 30 6.82 8.70 -19.75
CA VAL A 30 6.39 7.71 -18.76
C VAL A 30 7.43 7.62 -17.65
N ILE A 31 7.00 7.73 -16.40
CA ILE A 31 7.89 7.69 -15.23
C ILE A 31 7.29 6.89 -14.09
N ASN A 32 8.13 6.20 -13.33
CA ASN A 32 7.71 5.58 -12.09
C ASN A 32 7.35 6.63 -11.04
N ARG A 33 6.27 6.40 -10.27
CA ARG A 33 5.82 7.31 -9.19
C ARG A 33 6.91 7.62 -8.14
N GLU A 34 7.85 6.73 -7.90
CA GLU A 34 8.99 6.92 -7.00
C GLU A 34 9.91 8.04 -7.48
N ASN A 35 10.01 8.23 -8.78
CA ASN A 35 10.89 9.21 -9.41
C ASN A 35 10.22 10.56 -9.70
N ILE A 36 8.94 10.74 -9.33
CA ILE A 36 8.22 11.99 -9.63
C ILE A 36 8.85 13.20 -8.94
N ALA A 37 9.32 13.05 -7.70
CA ALA A 37 10.00 14.12 -6.98
C ALA A 37 11.30 14.55 -7.68
N TRP A 38 12.04 13.58 -8.24
CA TRP A 38 13.22 13.87 -9.06
C TRP A 38 12.86 14.66 -10.33
N LEU A 39 11.84 14.22 -11.08
CA LEU A 39 11.42 14.90 -12.32
C LEU A 39 10.99 16.35 -12.05
N ILE A 40 10.25 16.56 -10.96
CA ILE A 40 9.82 17.88 -10.53
C ILE A 40 11.02 18.77 -10.12
N SER A 41 12.00 18.20 -9.40
CA SER A 41 13.23 18.92 -9.04
C SER A 41 14.09 19.25 -10.26
N PHE A 42 14.07 18.36 -11.28
CA PHE A 42 14.83 18.53 -12.51
C PHE A 42 14.31 19.70 -13.36
N TRP A 43 12.98 19.80 -13.51
CA TRP A 43 12.34 20.86 -14.29
C TRP A 43 12.07 22.14 -13.49
N GLY A 44 11.81 22.02 -12.20
CA GLY A 44 11.47 23.16 -11.34
C GLY A 44 10.30 23.98 -11.89
N ASP A 45 10.50 25.28 -12.05
CA ASP A 45 9.50 26.19 -12.61
C ASP A 45 9.38 26.09 -14.14
N ASP A 46 10.33 25.43 -14.83
CA ASP A 46 10.30 25.17 -16.28
C ASP A 46 9.51 23.89 -16.62
N TRP A 47 8.56 23.50 -15.78
CA TRP A 47 7.75 22.31 -15.94
C TRP A 47 7.04 22.25 -17.29
N PRO A 48 7.38 21.27 -18.19
CA PRO A 48 6.94 21.31 -19.59
C PRO A 48 5.64 20.56 -19.87
N TYR A 49 5.08 19.83 -18.88
CA TYR A 49 3.93 18.96 -19.11
C TYR A 49 2.64 19.65 -18.72
N ASP A 50 1.76 19.85 -19.69
CA ASP A 50 0.42 20.46 -19.51
C ASP A 50 -0.63 19.43 -19.07
N MET A 51 -0.39 18.14 -19.30
CA MET A 51 -1.25 17.03 -18.88
C MET A 51 -0.48 16.01 -18.06
N VAL A 52 -1.07 15.54 -16.96
CA VAL A 52 -0.55 14.47 -16.11
C VAL A 52 -1.63 13.41 -15.89
N ALA A 53 -1.31 12.16 -16.23
CA ALA A 53 -2.13 11.00 -15.90
C ALA A 53 -1.39 10.16 -14.85
N VAL A 54 -2.05 9.90 -13.72
CA VAL A 54 -1.49 9.12 -12.61
C VAL A 54 -2.22 7.78 -12.52
N ASP A 55 -1.48 6.69 -12.76
CA ASP A 55 -1.95 5.34 -12.45
C ASP A 55 -1.73 5.03 -10.97
N GLU A 56 -2.64 4.25 -10.39
CA GLU A 56 -2.70 3.97 -8.94
C GLU A 56 -2.71 5.28 -8.10
N MET A 57 -3.69 6.15 -8.39
CA MET A 57 -3.85 7.46 -7.74
C MET A 57 -3.97 7.35 -6.21
N SER A 58 -4.45 6.22 -5.68
CA SER A 58 -4.49 5.91 -4.26
C SER A 58 -3.12 5.96 -3.57
N SER A 59 -2.03 5.84 -4.32
CA SER A 59 -0.67 6.01 -3.79
C SER A 59 -0.35 7.45 -3.34
N PHE A 60 -1.20 8.42 -3.70
CA PHE A 60 -1.11 9.83 -3.32
C PHE A 60 -2.13 10.21 -2.22
N LYS A 61 -2.72 9.24 -1.55
CA LYS A 61 -3.75 9.43 -0.51
C LYS A 61 -3.29 10.20 0.73
N SER A 62 -1.98 10.26 1.00
CA SER A 62 -1.48 11.02 2.15
C SER A 62 -1.50 12.52 1.89
N PRO A 63 -2.16 13.33 2.75
CA PRO A 63 -2.20 14.79 2.60
C PRO A 63 -0.92 15.48 3.03
N THR A 64 0.08 14.72 3.49
CA THR A 64 1.36 15.23 3.97
C THR A 64 2.21 15.69 2.81
N LYS A 65 2.56 16.99 2.76
CA LYS A 65 3.41 17.54 1.69
C LYS A 65 4.90 17.24 1.88
N ARG A 66 5.36 17.12 3.11
CA ARG A 66 6.76 16.80 3.45
C ARG A 66 6.83 15.75 4.54
N ASN A 67 7.79 14.86 4.42
CA ASN A 67 8.14 13.93 5.49
C ASN A 67 8.71 14.69 6.69
N LYS A 68 8.72 14.06 7.86
CA LYS A 68 9.53 14.56 8.98
C LYS A 68 11.02 14.42 8.60
N PRO A 69 11.85 15.38 8.98
CA PRO A 69 13.31 15.24 8.78
C PRO A 69 13.81 13.95 9.45
N THR A 70 14.71 13.22 8.80
CA THR A 70 15.34 12.04 9.39
C THR A 70 16.27 12.44 10.53
N LYS A 71 16.55 11.49 11.44
CA LYS A 71 17.51 11.72 12.54
C LYS A 71 18.85 12.23 12.01
N LYS A 72 19.37 11.63 10.94
CA LYS A 72 20.61 12.03 10.28
C LYS A 72 20.55 13.49 9.80
N VAL A 73 19.49 13.90 9.12
CA VAL A 73 19.31 15.29 8.65
C VAL A 73 19.26 16.27 9.82
N ILE A 74 18.63 15.89 10.92
CA ILE A 74 18.59 16.71 12.15
C ILE A 74 19.99 16.81 12.76
N GLU A 75 20.71 15.71 12.84
CA GLU A 75 22.05 15.64 13.41
C GLU A 75 23.06 16.43 12.58
N ASP A 76 23.10 16.22 11.26
CA ASP A 76 23.97 16.96 10.34
C ASP A 76 23.72 18.47 10.46
N ARG A 77 22.44 18.87 10.47
CA ARG A 77 22.06 20.28 10.61
C ARG A 77 22.39 20.86 11.99
N THR A 78 22.24 20.06 13.05
CA THR A 78 22.68 20.45 14.41
C THR A 78 24.17 20.77 14.42
N ASN A 79 24.97 19.88 13.86
CA ASN A 79 26.43 20.06 13.78
C ASN A 79 26.83 21.30 12.96
N GLU A 80 26.14 21.56 11.84
CA GLU A 80 26.37 22.78 11.04
C GLU A 80 26.04 24.06 11.84
N ILE A 81 24.86 24.07 12.50
CA ILE A 81 24.43 25.22 13.31
C ILE A 81 25.44 25.47 14.44
N VAL A 82 25.82 24.44 15.19
CA VAL A 82 26.77 24.57 16.30
C VAL A 82 28.11 25.10 15.81
N ARG A 83 28.62 24.62 14.67
CA ARG A 83 29.90 25.13 14.07
C ARG A 83 29.83 26.60 13.64
N ALA A 84 28.63 27.06 13.24
CA ALA A 84 28.43 28.44 12.79
C ALA A 84 28.14 29.43 13.93
N LEU A 85 27.95 28.95 15.17
CA LEU A 85 27.70 29.83 16.31
C LEU A 85 28.95 30.57 16.77
N PRO A 86 28.81 31.82 17.23
CA PRO A 86 29.92 32.58 17.83
C PRO A 86 30.50 31.86 19.06
N ARG A 87 31.82 32.00 19.26
CA ARG A 87 32.48 31.50 20.48
C ARG A 87 32.03 32.31 21.70
N GLY A 88 31.88 31.66 22.84
CA GLY A 88 31.54 32.32 24.12
C GLY A 88 30.06 32.29 24.50
N LEU A 89 29.20 31.59 23.76
CA LEU A 89 27.82 31.37 24.16
C LEU A 89 27.72 30.31 25.26
N SER A 90 26.81 30.52 26.19
CA SER A 90 26.43 29.50 27.20
C SER A 90 25.72 28.30 26.57
N SER A 91 25.77 27.15 27.23
CA SER A 91 25.07 25.93 26.77
C SER A 91 23.59 26.19 26.53
N ALA A 92 22.92 26.96 27.37
CA ALA A 92 21.49 27.30 27.23
C ALA A 92 21.23 28.17 25.98
N GLU A 93 22.08 29.14 25.67
CA GLU A 93 21.97 29.97 24.46
C GLU A 93 22.22 29.16 23.19
N ILE A 94 23.16 28.22 23.22
CA ILE A 94 23.40 27.28 22.11
C ILE A 94 22.17 26.44 21.88
N GLU A 95 21.63 25.79 22.92
CA GLU A 95 20.43 24.95 22.83
C GLU A 95 19.22 25.70 22.28
N GLN A 96 19.00 26.93 22.76
CA GLN A 96 17.89 27.76 22.29
C GLN A 96 18.03 28.11 20.80
N LYS A 97 19.23 28.50 20.36
CA LYS A 97 19.50 28.82 18.95
C LYS A 97 19.37 27.58 18.06
N VAL A 98 19.96 26.47 18.47
CA VAL A 98 19.83 25.18 17.76
C VAL A 98 18.36 24.79 17.62
N THR A 99 17.60 24.79 18.71
CA THR A 99 16.18 24.47 18.69
C THR A 99 15.39 25.39 17.75
N ARG A 100 15.68 26.68 17.75
CA ARG A 100 15.05 27.65 16.85
C ARG A 100 15.35 27.36 15.37
N GLU A 101 16.59 27.08 15.04
CA GLU A 101 17.00 26.79 13.66
C GLU A 101 16.51 25.40 13.21
N LEU A 102 16.51 24.40 14.08
CA LEU A 102 15.98 23.07 13.77
C LEU A 102 14.48 23.10 13.44
N LYS A 103 13.70 24.02 14.02
CA LYS A 103 12.28 24.22 13.64
C LYS A 103 12.11 24.61 12.15
N LYS A 104 13.14 25.13 11.51
CA LYS A 104 13.12 25.51 10.09
C LYS A 104 13.50 24.35 9.16
N VAL A 105 14.09 23.29 9.69
CA VAL A 105 14.49 22.12 8.90
C VAL A 105 13.25 21.43 8.33
N ARG A 106 13.23 21.25 7.03
CA ARG A 106 12.14 20.60 6.31
C ARG A 106 12.61 19.25 5.80
N GLY A 107 11.79 18.24 6.01
CA GLY A 107 12.02 16.94 5.38
C GLY A 107 11.75 16.99 3.87
N GLU A 108 12.08 15.90 3.21
CA GLU A 108 11.87 15.72 1.78
C GLU A 108 10.39 15.84 1.40
N LEU A 109 10.13 16.29 0.19
CA LEU A 109 8.79 16.30 -0.36
C LEU A 109 8.27 14.87 -0.49
N THR A 110 7.03 14.67 -0.05
CA THR A 110 6.29 13.46 -0.41
C THR A 110 5.90 13.51 -1.89
N ARG A 111 5.47 12.40 -2.46
CA ARG A 111 4.94 12.38 -3.84
C ARG A 111 3.81 13.39 -4.04
N PHE A 112 2.86 13.44 -3.10
CA PHE A 112 1.77 14.43 -3.10
C PHE A 112 2.32 15.85 -3.00
N GLY A 113 3.24 16.12 -2.07
CA GLY A 113 3.86 17.44 -1.90
C GLY A 113 4.62 17.89 -3.12
N ALA A 114 5.32 16.98 -3.81
CA ALA A 114 6.04 17.27 -5.05
C ALA A 114 5.06 17.69 -6.17
N LEU A 115 4.01 16.92 -6.42
CA LEU A 115 3.00 17.30 -7.42
C LEU A 115 2.30 18.61 -7.10
N CYS A 116 2.08 18.93 -5.82
CA CYS A 116 1.51 20.22 -5.43
C CYS A 116 2.36 21.41 -5.89
N THR A 117 3.69 21.27 -6.02
CA THR A 117 4.55 22.40 -6.45
C THR A 117 4.38 22.77 -7.92
N VAL A 118 4.15 21.77 -8.78
CA VAL A 118 3.98 21.96 -10.23
C VAL A 118 2.51 21.96 -10.66
N ARG A 119 1.57 21.69 -9.74
CA ARG A 119 0.14 21.55 -10.07
C ARG A 119 -0.44 22.76 -10.80
N LYS A 120 0.07 23.97 -10.51
CA LYS A 120 -0.33 25.23 -11.17
C LYS A 120 -0.03 25.27 -12.68
N PHE A 121 0.97 24.49 -13.14
CA PHE A 121 1.37 24.42 -14.56
C PHE A 121 0.63 23.33 -15.33
N ILE A 122 -0.14 22.45 -14.64
CA ILE A 122 -0.82 21.31 -15.23
C ILE A 122 -2.28 21.72 -15.50
N SER A 123 -2.66 21.82 -16.78
CA SER A 123 -4.00 22.16 -17.20
C SER A 123 -4.98 20.99 -17.10
N ARG A 124 -4.52 19.76 -17.38
CA ARG A 124 -5.32 18.53 -17.31
C ARG A 124 -4.69 17.52 -16.37
N PHE A 125 -5.45 17.05 -15.38
CA PHE A 125 -4.99 16.04 -14.44
C PHE A 125 -5.98 14.88 -14.43
N ILE A 126 -5.48 13.65 -14.65
CA ILE A 126 -6.27 12.42 -14.66
C ILE A 126 -5.72 11.50 -13.57
N GLY A 127 -6.59 10.96 -12.72
CA GLY A 127 -6.26 9.96 -11.72
C GLY A 127 -6.97 8.64 -12.03
N LEU A 128 -6.23 7.55 -12.10
CA LEU A 128 -6.76 6.20 -12.29
C LEU A 128 -6.49 5.38 -11.02
N THR A 129 -7.48 4.68 -10.51
CA THR A 129 -7.32 3.80 -9.36
C THR A 129 -8.45 2.79 -9.27
N GLY A 130 -8.12 1.55 -8.94
CA GLY A 130 -9.11 0.53 -8.58
C GLY A 130 -9.51 0.58 -7.10
N THR A 131 -8.83 1.40 -6.28
CA THR A 131 -9.02 1.47 -4.82
C THR A 131 -9.00 2.93 -4.34
N PRO A 132 -10.03 3.75 -4.63
CA PRO A 132 -9.99 5.18 -4.34
C PRO A 132 -9.93 5.50 -2.84
N ALA A 133 -10.53 4.70 -1.98
CA ALA A 133 -10.66 4.93 -0.54
C ALA A 133 -10.23 3.70 0.31
N PRO A 134 -8.99 3.20 0.20
CA PRO A 134 -8.60 1.93 0.82
C PRO A 134 -8.58 1.95 2.36
N ASN A 135 -8.54 3.13 2.99
CA ASN A 135 -8.69 3.30 4.43
C ASN A 135 -9.89 4.18 4.81
N GLY A 136 -10.81 4.41 3.86
CA GLY A 136 -12.00 5.24 4.02
C GLY A 136 -11.89 6.61 3.35
N LEU A 137 -12.94 7.41 3.48
CA LEU A 137 -13.08 8.67 2.73
C LEU A 137 -12.08 9.78 3.09
N LEU A 138 -11.28 9.62 4.15
CA LEU A 138 -10.16 10.53 4.40
C LEU A 138 -9.09 10.48 3.30
N ASP A 139 -8.93 9.31 2.67
CA ASP A 139 -7.92 9.06 1.64
C ASP A 139 -8.18 9.81 0.33
N ILE A 140 -9.43 10.23 0.07
CA ILE A 140 -9.78 10.84 -1.21
C ILE A 140 -9.38 12.32 -1.30
N TRP A 141 -9.27 13.04 -0.17
CA TRP A 141 -9.02 14.47 -0.20
C TRP A 141 -7.77 14.86 -1.00
N SER A 142 -6.64 14.22 -0.76
CA SER A 142 -5.39 14.53 -1.46
C SER A 142 -5.44 14.19 -2.95
N GLN A 143 -6.16 13.14 -3.30
CA GLN A 143 -6.38 12.73 -4.68
C GLN A 143 -7.19 13.80 -5.41
N TYR A 144 -8.34 14.21 -4.86
CA TYR A 144 -9.18 15.26 -5.44
C TYR A 144 -8.52 16.65 -5.40
N TYR A 145 -7.70 16.93 -4.39
CA TYR A 145 -6.90 18.16 -4.38
C TYR A 145 -5.95 18.23 -5.59
N LEU A 146 -5.32 17.12 -5.99
CA LEU A 146 -4.50 17.08 -7.20
C LEU A 146 -5.34 17.21 -8.48
N LEU A 147 -6.57 16.72 -8.52
CA LEU A 147 -7.46 16.86 -9.67
C LEU A 147 -7.89 18.32 -9.89
N ASP A 148 -8.32 19.03 -8.84
CA ASP A 148 -9.02 20.31 -8.97
C ASP A 148 -8.48 21.45 -8.09
N GLN A 149 -7.36 21.24 -7.40
CA GLN A 149 -6.72 22.21 -6.50
C GLN A 149 -7.61 22.62 -5.32
N GLY A 150 -8.50 21.71 -4.88
CA GLY A 150 -9.36 21.89 -3.73
C GLY A 150 -10.65 22.65 -4.01
N ARG A 151 -11.07 22.77 -5.27
CA ARG A 151 -12.35 23.43 -5.62
C ARG A 151 -13.54 22.74 -4.97
N ARG A 152 -13.56 21.39 -4.92
CA ARG A 152 -14.68 20.60 -4.42
C ARG A 152 -14.56 20.26 -2.95
N LEU A 153 -13.47 19.65 -2.54
CA LEU A 153 -13.30 19.17 -1.18
C LEU A 153 -12.57 20.16 -0.25
N GLY A 154 -12.24 21.35 -0.75
CA GLY A 154 -11.55 22.41 -0.01
C GLY A 154 -10.03 22.33 -0.12
N THR A 155 -9.37 23.47 0.12
CA THR A 155 -7.92 23.63 -0.04
C THR A 155 -7.09 23.12 1.15
N SER A 156 -7.75 22.74 2.26
CA SER A 156 -7.13 22.30 3.50
C SER A 156 -7.66 20.94 3.94
N PHE A 157 -6.76 19.98 4.16
CA PHE A 157 -7.13 18.69 4.72
C PHE A 157 -7.77 18.80 6.10
N ALA A 158 -7.27 19.70 6.96
CA ALA A 158 -7.87 19.95 8.26
C ALA A 158 -9.32 20.45 8.12
N GLY A 159 -9.57 21.37 7.18
CA GLY A 159 -10.92 21.86 6.88
C GLY A 159 -11.85 20.77 6.35
N TYR A 160 -11.37 19.91 5.43
CA TYR A 160 -12.11 18.76 4.95
C TYR A 160 -12.48 17.80 6.10
N ARG A 161 -11.50 17.45 6.93
CA ARG A 161 -11.69 16.57 8.08
C ARG A 161 -12.72 17.15 9.07
N THR A 162 -12.56 18.39 9.47
CA THR A 162 -13.50 19.03 10.41
C THR A 162 -14.92 19.15 9.85
N ARG A 163 -15.06 19.34 8.53
CA ARG A 163 -16.37 19.49 7.87
C ARG A 163 -17.14 18.17 7.84
N TYR A 164 -16.47 17.07 7.55
CA TYR A 164 -17.12 15.80 7.22
C TYR A 164 -16.93 14.69 8.27
N PHE A 165 -16.05 14.88 9.25
CA PHE A 165 -15.74 13.84 10.23
C PHE A 165 -15.78 14.37 11.65
N ASP A 166 -16.12 13.47 12.57
CA ASP A 166 -15.97 13.64 14.02
C ASP A 166 -14.73 12.88 14.48
N GLY A 167 -13.86 13.54 15.22
CA GLY A 167 -12.68 12.93 15.83
C GLY A 167 -13.02 12.37 17.21
N ASP A 168 -12.34 11.28 17.60
CA ASP A 168 -12.34 10.84 18.99
C ASP A 168 -11.60 11.86 19.89
N TYR A 169 -11.74 11.71 21.20
CA TYR A 169 -11.10 12.61 22.17
C TYR A 169 -9.58 12.73 22.00
N MET A 170 -8.92 11.66 21.57
CA MET A 170 -7.47 11.61 21.34
C MET A 170 -7.05 12.05 19.95
N GLY A 171 -7.99 12.25 19.02
CA GLY A 171 -7.72 12.65 17.62
C GLY A 171 -7.08 11.57 16.77
N TYR A 172 -7.14 10.30 17.18
CA TYR A 172 -6.59 9.17 16.41
C TYR A 172 -7.60 8.50 15.49
N LYS A 173 -8.87 8.52 15.85
CA LYS A 173 -9.94 7.90 15.07
C LYS A 173 -10.92 8.98 14.59
N TYR A 174 -11.30 8.87 13.32
CA TYR A 174 -12.28 9.76 12.70
C TYR A 174 -13.44 8.95 12.16
N THR A 175 -14.66 9.35 12.51
CA THR A 175 -15.90 8.76 12.02
C THR A 175 -16.62 9.75 11.12
N LEU A 176 -17.26 9.26 10.07
CA LEU A 176 -18.00 10.10 9.14
C LEU A 176 -19.24 10.67 9.85
N LYS A 177 -19.50 11.98 9.71
CA LYS A 177 -20.71 12.65 10.21
C LYS A 177 -21.94 12.16 9.45
N GLY A 178 -23.11 12.18 10.12
CA GLY A 178 -24.37 11.88 9.46
C GLY A 178 -24.60 12.73 8.20
N GLY A 179 -24.93 12.09 7.08
CA GLY A 179 -25.17 12.72 5.78
C GLY A 179 -23.91 13.33 5.13
N ALA A 180 -22.71 13.03 5.64
CA ALA A 180 -21.46 13.53 5.04
C ALA A 180 -21.05 12.72 3.82
N PHE A 181 -21.41 11.44 3.76
CA PHE A 181 -21.14 10.60 2.59
C PHE A 181 -21.80 11.18 1.34
N GLU A 182 -23.09 11.45 1.38
CA GLU A 182 -23.88 11.99 0.28
C GLU A 182 -23.36 13.36 -0.15
N LYS A 183 -22.96 14.19 0.81
CA LYS A 183 -22.37 15.51 0.52
C LYS A 183 -21.04 15.41 -0.19
N ILE A 184 -20.19 14.47 0.21
CA ILE A 184 -18.89 14.25 -0.43
C ILE A 184 -19.11 13.73 -1.85
N VAL A 185 -19.97 12.71 -2.04
CA VAL A 185 -20.30 12.16 -3.36
C VAL A 185 -20.80 13.26 -4.29
N HIS A 186 -21.79 14.03 -3.87
CA HIS A 186 -22.35 15.13 -4.66
C HIS A 186 -21.30 16.19 -5.08
N GLN A 187 -20.25 16.38 -4.26
CA GLN A 187 -19.19 17.32 -4.61
C GLN A 187 -18.22 16.79 -5.69
N ILE A 188 -18.14 15.46 -5.89
CA ILE A 188 -17.12 14.85 -6.75
C ILE A 188 -17.69 14.13 -7.97
N GLU A 189 -18.98 13.86 -8.00
CA GLU A 189 -19.64 13.04 -9.04
C GLU A 189 -19.43 13.57 -10.46
N ASP A 190 -19.38 14.90 -10.64
CA ASP A 190 -19.20 15.54 -11.95
C ASP A 190 -17.79 15.37 -12.56
N ILE A 191 -16.79 14.92 -11.79
CA ILE A 191 -15.43 14.63 -12.28
C ILE A 191 -15.00 13.20 -12.01
N THR A 192 -15.91 12.35 -11.58
CA THR A 192 -15.60 10.96 -11.21
C THR A 192 -16.41 10.01 -12.09
N VAL A 193 -15.70 9.05 -12.67
CA VAL A 193 -16.33 7.94 -13.40
C VAL A 193 -15.86 6.64 -12.78
N SER A 194 -16.79 5.82 -12.31
CA SER A 194 -16.52 4.49 -11.76
C SER A 194 -17.10 3.41 -12.69
N MET A 195 -16.30 2.39 -12.96
CA MET A 195 -16.68 1.23 -13.76
C MET A 195 -16.27 -0.03 -13.01
N ARG A 196 -17.14 -1.02 -12.98
CA ARG A 196 -16.84 -2.35 -12.46
C ARG A 196 -16.57 -3.30 -13.60
N THR A 197 -15.61 -4.19 -13.41
CA THR A 197 -15.27 -5.21 -14.43
C THR A 197 -16.48 -6.12 -14.69
N GLU A 198 -17.25 -6.44 -13.66
CA GLU A 198 -18.43 -7.28 -13.69
C GLU A 198 -19.56 -6.71 -14.57
N ASP A 199 -19.60 -5.37 -14.76
CA ASP A 199 -20.60 -4.71 -15.59
C ASP A 199 -20.34 -4.89 -17.09
N PHE A 200 -19.11 -5.28 -17.46
CA PHE A 200 -18.66 -5.34 -18.87
C PHE A 200 -18.14 -6.71 -19.30
N THR A 201 -17.91 -7.63 -18.37
CA THR A 201 -17.32 -8.95 -18.66
C THR A 201 -17.92 -10.02 -17.77
N ASP A 202 -18.21 -11.18 -18.35
CA ASP A 202 -18.56 -12.36 -17.59
C ASP A 202 -17.34 -12.85 -16.81
N MET A 203 -17.41 -12.74 -15.50
CA MET A 203 -16.36 -13.19 -14.59
C MET A 203 -16.76 -14.52 -13.93
N PRO A 204 -15.84 -15.48 -13.80
CA PRO A 204 -16.14 -16.70 -13.06
C PRO A 204 -16.39 -16.39 -11.58
N PRO A 205 -17.09 -17.28 -10.84
CA PRO A 205 -17.35 -17.11 -9.42
C PRO A 205 -16.04 -16.91 -8.61
N LEU A 206 -16.13 -16.07 -7.58
CA LEU A 206 -15.07 -15.85 -6.61
C LEU A 206 -15.53 -16.34 -5.23
N VAL A 207 -14.85 -17.35 -4.70
CA VAL A 207 -15.21 -18.02 -3.45
C VAL A 207 -14.16 -17.78 -2.39
N TYR A 208 -14.59 -17.30 -1.23
CA TYR A 208 -13.74 -17.05 -0.08
C TYR A 208 -13.91 -18.14 0.98
N ASN A 209 -12.80 -18.73 1.42
CA ASN A 209 -12.78 -19.73 2.48
C ASN A 209 -11.86 -19.30 3.60
N THR A 210 -12.23 -19.61 4.86
CA THR A 210 -11.39 -19.39 6.03
C THR A 210 -10.98 -20.71 6.64
N ILE A 211 -9.68 -20.96 6.68
CA ILE A 211 -9.08 -22.15 7.29
C ILE A 211 -8.56 -21.75 8.66
N LYS A 212 -9.22 -22.23 9.69
CA LYS A 212 -8.91 -21.90 11.07
C LYS A 212 -7.84 -22.82 11.62
N VAL A 213 -6.83 -22.24 12.25
CA VAL A 213 -5.78 -22.96 13.00
C VAL A 213 -5.83 -22.57 14.47
N ARG A 214 -5.71 -23.53 15.35
CA ARG A 214 -5.71 -23.30 16.80
C ARG A 214 -4.30 -23.35 17.34
N LEU A 215 -3.88 -22.26 17.97
CA LEU A 215 -2.60 -22.20 18.64
C LEU A 215 -2.61 -23.10 19.89
N PRO A 216 -1.48 -23.81 20.19
CA PRO A 216 -1.34 -24.53 21.43
C PRO A 216 -1.58 -23.62 22.64
N LYS A 217 -2.13 -24.19 23.72
CA LYS A 217 -2.52 -23.41 24.91
C LYS A 217 -1.38 -22.52 25.43
N LYS A 218 -0.17 -23.05 25.53
CA LYS A 218 1.03 -22.31 25.97
C LYS A 218 1.31 -21.12 25.05
N VAL A 219 1.28 -21.31 23.74
CA VAL A 219 1.52 -20.24 22.76
C VAL A 219 0.42 -19.17 22.83
N MET A 220 -0.84 -19.56 22.98
CA MET A 220 -1.95 -18.63 23.13
C MET A 220 -1.86 -17.83 24.44
N GLU A 221 -1.44 -18.42 25.53
CA GLU A 221 -1.20 -17.72 26.81
C GLU A 221 -0.11 -16.64 26.65
N GLN A 222 1.02 -16.99 26.03
CA GLN A 222 2.08 -16.04 25.70
C GLN A 222 1.58 -14.91 24.78
N TYR A 223 0.83 -15.28 23.75
CA TYR A 223 0.22 -14.30 22.82
C TYR A 223 -0.67 -13.30 23.55
N LYS A 224 -1.57 -13.78 24.42
CA LYS A 224 -2.49 -12.93 25.22
C LYS A 224 -1.76 -12.09 26.25
N LYS A 225 -0.69 -12.61 26.84
CA LYS A 225 0.15 -11.85 27.76
C LYS A 225 0.85 -10.72 27.03
N PHE A 226 1.48 -11.00 25.87
CA PHE A 226 2.13 -10.00 25.03
C PHE A 226 1.15 -8.92 24.54
N GLU A 227 -0.07 -9.30 24.14
CA GLU A 227 -1.11 -8.37 23.76
C GLU A 227 -1.45 -7.37 24.89
N LYS A 228 -1.36 -7.80 26.15
CA LYS A 228 -1.68 -7.00 27.33
C LYS A 228 -0.52 -6.16 27.85
N THR A 229 0.67 -6.76 27.93
CA THR A 229 1.84 -6.16 28.58
C THR A 229 2.80 -5.47 27.61
N MET A 230 2.62 -5.67 26.29
CA MET A 230 3.56 -5.26 25.24
C MET A 230 4.96 -5.87 25.40
N LEU A 231 5.13 -6.87 26.26
CA LEU A 231 6.38 -7.58 26.50
C LEU A 231 6.19 -9.08 26.30
N LEU A 232 7.01 -9.68 25.44
CA LEU A 232 7.10 -11.13 25.23
C LEU A 232 8.31 -11.65 26.05
N GLU A 233 8.10 -11.93 27.32
CA GLU A 233 9.14 -12.20 28.31
C GLU A 233 10.04 -13.39 27.96
N GLU A 234 9.50 -14.46 27.35
CA GLU A 234 10.31 -15.64 26.98
C GLU A 234 11.37 -15.34 25.91
N HIS A 235 11.26 -14.22 25.20
CA HIS A 235 12.13 -13.84 24.08
C HIS A 235 12.69 -12.42 24.22
N ASP A 236 12.44 -11.76 25.36
CA ASP A 236 12.88 -10.37 25.63
C ASP A 236 12.53 -9.39 24.52
N ILE A 237 11.30 -9.49 23.99
CA ILE A 237 10.80 -8.65 22.89
C ILE A 237 9.78 -7.64 23.44
N GLU A 238 10.06 -6.35 23.29
CA GLU A 238 9.18 -5.26 23.68
C GLU A 238 8.50 -4.61 22.46
N ALA A 239 7.24 -4.23 22.60
CA ALA A 239 6.52 -3.43 21.63
C ALA A 239 6.39 -1.98 22.12
N VAL A 240 7.22 -1.10 21.59
CA VAL A 240 7.32 0.31 22.01
C VAL A 240 6.05 1.16 21.77
N ASN A 241 5.10 0.66 20.99
CA ASN A 241 3.78 1.28 20.75
C ASN A 241 2.79 0.28 20.16
N ALA A 242 1.51 0.68 20.11
CA ALA A 242 0.41 -0.16 19.62
C ALA A 242 0.57 -0.59 18.12
N GLY A 243 1.23 0.22 17.30
CA GLY A 243 1.49 -0.14 15.89
C GLY A 243 2.52 -1.27 15.77
N VAL A 244 3.61 -1.18 16.53
CA VAL A 244 4.63 -2.24 16.63
C VAL A 244 4.02 -3.50 17.23
N LEU A 245 3.22 -3.38 18.30
CA LEU A 245 2.52 -4.51 18.91
C LEU A 245 1.66 -5.25 17.89
N THR A 246 0.84 -4.52 17.13
CA THR A 246 -0.02 -5.12 16.11
C THR A 246 0.79 -5.89 15.06
N GLY A 247 1.92 -5.34 14.62
CA GLY A 247 2.83 -6.02 13.69
C GLY A 247 3.42 -7.29 14.29
N LYS A 248 3.91 -7.24 15.52
CA LYS A 248 4.47 -8.39 16.25
C LYS A 248 3.42 -9.48 16.51
N LEU A 249 2.17 -9.09 16.82
CA LEU A 249 1.05 -10.04 17.00
C LEU A 249 0.71 -10.80 15.71
N LEU A 250 0.79 -10.15 14.55
CA LEU A 250 0.64 -10.84 13.26
C LEU A 250 1.82 -11.77 12.96
N GLN A 251 3.03 -11.36 13.30
CA GLN A 251 4.22 -12.21 13.19
C GLN A 251 4.06 -13.50 14.02
N LEU A 252 3.67 -13.37 15.30
CA LEU A 252 3.39 -14.50 16.17
C LEU A 252 2.28 -15.41 15.61
N ALA A 253 1.22 -14.85 15.06
CA ALA A 253 0.14 -15.62 14.42
C ALA A 253 0.64 -16.39 13.18
N ASN A 254 1.67 -15.89 12.47
CA ASN A 254 2.32 -16.62 11.37
C ASN A 254 3.32 -17.68 11.83
N GLY A 255 3.69 -17.69 13.12
CA GLY A 255 4.54 -18.71 13.70
C GLY A 255 6.00 -18.34 13.89
N SER A 256 6.35 -17.08 13.75
CA SER A 256 7.66 -16.53 14.12
C SER A 256 7.53 -15.08 14.52
N VAL A 257 8.54 -14.51 15.18
CA VAL A 257 8.61 -13.10 15.55
C VAL A 257 10.07 -12.62 15.43
N TYR A 258 10.27 -11.41 14.90
CA TYR A 258 11.61 -10.81 14.90
C TYR A 258 11.98 -10.33 16.32
N ASP A 259 13.22 -10.57 16.73
CA ASP A 259 13.82 -9.95 17.92
C ASP A 259 14.20 -8.48 17.68
N GLU A 260 14.97 -7.88 18.58
CA GLU A 260 15.44 -6.50 18.48
C GLU A 260 16.54 -6.33 17.42
N GLU A 261 17.35 -7.37 17.16
CA GLU A 261 18.37 -7.42 16.13
C GLU A 261 17.78 -7.75 14.74
N GLY A 262 16.47 -8.00 14.65
CA GLY A 262 15.79 -8.35 13.40
C GLY A 262 15.96 -9.82 12.98
N GLN A 263 16.39 -10.71 13.92
CA GLN A 263 16.47 -12.13 13.66
C GLN A 263 15.13 -12.82 13.96
N PRO A 264 14.70 -13.80 13.14
CA PRO A 264 13.44 -14.48 13.36
C PRO A 264 13.58 -15.56 14.45
N ILE A 265 12.70 -15.49 15.44
CA ILE A 265 12.53 -16.54 16.45
C ILE A 265 11.32 -17.39 16.05
N GLU A 266 11.54 -18.69 15.86
CA GLU A 266 10.48 -19.64 15.50
C GLU A 266 9.63 -20.01 16.71
N ILE A 267 8.30 -19.97 16.56
CA ILE A 267 7.32 -20.26 17.61
C ILE A 267 6.49 -21.50 17.28
N HIS A 268 5.96 -21.58 16.05
CA HIS A 268 5.18 -22.72 15.57
C HIS A 268 5.09 -22.77 14.05
N ASP A 269 4.63 -23.92 13.50
CA ASP A 269 4.45 -24.13 12.06
C ASP A 269 2.99 -24.44 11.65
N LEU A 270 2.02 -24.15 12.52
CA LEU A 270 0.62 -24.55 12.32
C LEU A 270 -0.01 -24.01 11.04
N LYS A 271 0.31 -22.76 10.64
CA LYS A 271 -0.16 -22.23 9.36
C LYS A 271 0.52 -22.91 8.18
N LEU A 272 1.78 -23.30 8.35
CA LEU A 272 2.54 -24.02 7.34
C LEU A 272 1.94 -25.41 7.10
N ASP A 273 1.58 -26.12 8.18
CA ASP A 273 0.91 -27.42 8.09
C ASP A 273 -0.51 -27.29 7.49
N ALA A 274 -1.22 -26.19 7.76
CA ALA A 274 -2.51 -25.91 7.13
C ALA A 274 -2.36 -25.62 5.64
N LEU A 275 -1.33 -24.89 5.24
CA LEU A 275 -1.03 -24.62 3.83
C LEU A 275 -0.69 -25.91 3.07
N GLU A 276 0.11 -26.80 3.68
CA GLU A 276 0.47 -28.08 3.09
C GLU A 276 -0.78 -28.92 2.77
N ARG A 277 -1.73 -28.98 3.70
CA ARG A 277 -3.03 -29.64 3.43
C ARG A 277 -3.81 -29.03 2.28
N VAL A 278 -3.85 -27.68 2.17
CA VAL A 278 -4.51 -27.02 1.06
C VAL A 278 -3.85 -27.36 -0.28
N ILE A 279 -2.52 -27.42 -0.31
CA ILE A 279 -1.76 -27.79 -1.51
C ILE A 279 -2.00 -29.24 -1.90
N GLU A 280 -2.09 -30.14 -0.91
CA GLU A 280 -2.43 -31.56 -1.14
C GLU A 280 -3.88 -31.68 -1.69
N GLU A 281 -4.84 -30.96 -1.08
CA GLU A 281 -6.25 -30.92 -1.53
C GLU A 281 -6.40 -30.30 -2.93
N ALA A 282 -5.50 -29.42 -3.33
CA ALA A 282 -5.46 -28.86 -4.68
C ALA A 282 -5.11 -29.90 -5.76
N ALA A 283 -4.67 -31.11 -5.36
CA ALA A 283 -4.44 -32.26 -6.23
C ALA A 283 -3.61 -31.94 -7.49
N GLY A 284 -2.56 -31.13 -7.34
CA GLY A 284 -1.68 -30.71 -8.43
C GLY A 284 -2.09 -29.44 -9.18
N ALA A 285 -3.25 -28.84 -8.84
CA ALA A 285 -3.61 -27.52 -9.38
C ALA A 285 -2.62 -26.46 -8.82
N PRO A 286 -2.16 -25.51 -9.65
CA PRO A 286 -1.24 -24.46 -9.22
C PRO A 286 -1.83 -23.56 -8.15
N VAL A 287 -1.03 -23.24 -7.11
CA VAL A 287 -1.44 -22.43 -5.96
C VAL A 287 -0.59 -21.17 -5.84
N LEU A 288 -1.25 -20.01 -5.82
CA LEU A 288 -0.63 -18.71 -5.51
C LEU A 288 -0.67 -18.50 -3.99
N VAL A 289 0.49 -18.37 -3.34
CA VAL A 289 0.60 -18.19 -1.89
C VAL A 289 1.05 -16.79 -1.54
N ALA A 290 0.24 -16.05 -0.81
CA ALA A 290 0.55 -14.72 -0.27
C ALA A 290 1.28 -14.85 1.07
N TYR A 291 2.48 -14.26 1.18
CA TYR A 291 3.24 -14.18 2.42
C TYR A 291 3.50 -12.71 2.81
N SER A 292 3.78 -12.45 4.09
CA SER A 292 3.94 -11.08 4.59
C SER A 292 5.34 -10.74 5.08
N TYR A 293 6.10 -11.72 5.57
CA TYR A 293 7.40 -11.51 6.20
C TYR A 293 8.50 -12.32 5.53
N GLN A 294 9.75 -11.88 5.67
CA GLN A 294 10.89 -12.61 5.10
C GLN A 294 11.02 -14.01 5.70
N PHE A 295 10.79 -14.18 7.00
CA PHE A 295 10.79 -15.50 7.63
C PHE A 295 9.67 -16.42 7.11
N ASP A 296 8.50 -15.86 6.71
CA ASP A 296 7.46 -16.64 6.04
C ASP A 296 8.03 -17.26 4.75
N LEU A 297 8.68 -16.42 3.93
CA LEU A 297 9.29 -16.86 2.68
C LEU A 297 10.32 -17.96 2.89
N GLU A 298 11.18 -17.83 3.90
CA GLU A 298 12.20 -18.81 4.24
C GLU A 298 11.59 -20.15 4.68
N LYS A 299 10.57 -20.12 5.54
CA LYS A 299 9.82 -21.32 5.95
C LYS A 299 9.11 -21.99 4.78
N LEU A 300 8.46 -21.21 3.92
CA LEU A 300 7.77 -21.69 2.74
C LEU A 300 8.75 -22.38 1.76
N ARG A 301 9.91 -21.80 1.51
CA ARG A 301 10.96 -22.40 0.67
C ARG A 301 11.58 -23.65 1.27
N LYS A 302 11.71 -23.68 2.58
CA LYS A 302 12.23 -24.87 3.30
C LYS A 302 11.27 -26.04 3.17
N ARG A 303 9.95 -25.80 3.30
CA ARG A 303 8.89 -26.82 3.20
C ARG A 303 8.61 -27.23 1.74
N PHE A 304 8.49 -26.26 0.84
CA PHE A 304 8.08 -26.48 -0.56
C PHE A 304 9.26 -26.20 -1.50
N LYS A 305 10.06 -27.21 -1.80
CA LYS A 305 11.29 -27.09 -2.60
C LYS A 305 11.02 -26.71 -4.08
N ASN A 306 9.82 -26.99 -4.57
CA ASN A 306 9.35 -26.69 -5.92
C ASN A 306 8.60 -25.35 -6.02
N ALA A 307 8.57 -24.57 -4.95
CA ALA A 307 7.97 -23.25 -4.94
C ALA A 307 8.90 -22.21 -5.61
N GLU A 308 8.32 -21.32 -6.40
CA GLU A 308 9.01 -20.19 -7.02
C GLU A 308 8.47 -18.86 -6.52
N VAL A 309 9.27 -17.80 -6.62
CA VAL A 309 8.91 -16.48 -6.08
C VAL A 309 8.71 -15.47 -7.21
N VAL A 310 7.64 -14.70 -7.13
CA VAL A 310 7.38 -13.60 -8.04
C VAL A 310 8.52 -12.58 -8.00
N GLY A 311 9.10 -12.30 -9.17
CA GLY A 311 10.14 -11.29 -9.32
C GLY A 311 11.59 -11.80 -9.24
N GLU A 312 11.83 -13.05 -8.85
CA GLU A 312 13.19 -13.61 -8.84
C GLU A 312 13.64 -14.09 -10.22
N ALA A 313 12.81 -14.85 -10.92
CA ALA A 313 13.12 -15.27 -12.28
C ALA A 313 12.34 -14.41 -13.29
N LYS A 314 13.01 -13.90 -14.33
CA LYS A 314 12.38 -13.04 -15.36
C LYS A 314 11.20 -13.70 -16.08
N ASN A 315 11.19 -15.03 -16.18
CA ASN A 315 10.18 -15.80 -16.90
C ASN A 315 9.17 -16.53 -15.98
N VAL A 316 9.21 -16.32 -14.66
CA VAL A 316 8.34 -17.03 -13.70
C VAL A 316 6.87 -16.88 -14.02
N VAL A 317 6.40 -15.69 -14.40
CA VAL A 317 5.00 -15.43 -14.79
C VAL A 317 4.61 -16.22 -16.04
N LYS A 318 5.50 -16.31 -17.04
CA LYS A 318 5.25 -17.11 -18.25
C LYS A 318 5.13 -18.59 -17.90
N ARG A 319 6.05 -19.10 -17.09
CA ARG A 319 6.07 -20.50 -16.66
C ARG A 319 4.85 -20.84 -15.80
N TRP A 320 4.46 -19.93 -14.89
CA TRP A 320 3.22 -20.04 -14.13
C TRP A 320 2.00 -20.17 -15.05
N ASN A 321 1.87 -19.27 -16.02
CA ASN A 321 0.76 -19.29 -16.98
C ASN A 321 0.75 -20.51 -17.91
N ASN A 322 1.89 -21.18 -18.07
CA ASN A 322 2.00 -22.46 -18.78
C ASN A 322 1.71 -23.69 -17.87
N GLY A 323 1.42 -23.48 -16.56
CA GLY A 323 1.22 -24.58 -15.60
C GLY A 323 2.52 -25.28 -15.15
N GLU A 324 3.69 -24.69 -15.37
CA GLU A 324 5.00 -25.28 -15.03
C GLU A 324 5.41 -25.02 -13.58
N VAL A 325 4.74 -24.09 -12.90
CA VAL A 325 5.03 -23.69 -11.52
C VAL A 325 3.88 -24.11 -10.61
N PRO A 326 4.03 -25.16 -9.79
CA PRO A 326 2.95 -25.68 -8.95
C PRO A 326 2.62 -24.78 -7.76
N ILE A 327 3.62 -24.05 -7.24
CA ILE A 327 3.46 -23.14 -6.09
C ILE A 327 4.18 -21.85 -6.41
N LEU A 328 3.42 -20.75 -6.49
CA LEU A 328 3.95 -19.42 -6.73
C LEU A 328 3.84 -18.57 -5.46
N LEU A 329 4.97 -18.17 -4.88
CA LEU A 329 5.02 -17.33 -3.69
C LEU A 329 5.02 -15.86 -4.09
N ALA A 330 4.16 -15.05 -3.49
CA ALA A 330 4.02 -13.64 -3.80
C ALA A 330 3.93 -12.77 -2.54
N HIS A 331 4.79 -11.77 -2.41
CA HIS A 331 4.55 -10.70 -1.45
C HIS A 331 3.51 -9.75 -2.05
N PRO A 332 2.40 -9.42 -1.34
CA PRO A 332 1.29 -8.65 -1.90
C PRO A 332 1.71 -7.31 -2.50
N GLN A 333 2.66 -6.62 -1.89
CA GLN A 333 3.18 -5.36 -2.41
C GLN A 333 3.95 -5.53 -3.73
N SER A 334 4.73 -6.60 -3.87
CA SER A 334 5.51 -6.88 -5.08
C SER A 334 4.64 -7.40 -6.23
N ALA A 335 3.61 -8.18 -5.92
CA ALA A 335 2.66 -8.71 -6.89
C ALA A 335 1.62 -7.67 -7.35
N GLY A 336 1.56 -6.50 -6.70
CA GLY A 336 0.62 -5.41 -7.02
C GLY A 336 0.85 -4.76 -8.39
N HIS A 337 1.97 -4.98 -9.05
CA HIS A 337 2.31 -4.27 -10.29
C HIS A 337 2.12 -5.14 -11.55
N GLY A 338 0.95 -5.00 -12.19
CA GLY A 338 0.73 -5.36 -13.61
C GLY A 338 0.89 -6.83 -14.01
N LEU A 339 0.99 -7.79 -13.07
CA LEU A 339 1.18 -9.19 -13.40
C LEU A 339 -0.11 -9.83 -13.88
N ASN A 340 -0.02 -10.61 -14.95
CA ASN A 340 -1.12 -11.42 -15.49
C ASN A 340 -0.91 -12.87 -15.07
N LEU A 341 -1.61 -13.30 -13.99
CA LEU A 341 -1.45 -14.65 -13.42
C LEU A 341 -2.68 -15.54 -13.66
N GLN A 342 -3.75 -15.02 -14.25
CA GLN A 342 -5.05 -15.69 -14.38
C GLN A 342 -5.04 -16.97 -15.24
N TYR A 343 -4.02 -17.19 -16.07
CA TYR A 343 -3.95 -18.37 -16.92
C TYR A 343 -3.26 -19.56 -16.25
N GLY A 344 -2.50 -19.32 -15.16
CA GLY A 344 -1.71 -20.37 -14.51
C GLY A 344 -2.44 -21.12 -13.41
N GLY A 345 -3.48 -20.51 -12.80
CA GLY A 345 -4.20 -21.13 -11.70
C GLY A 345 -5.44 -20.35 -11.27
N CYS A 346 -6.19 -20.92 -10.34
CA CYS A 346 -7.42 -20.33 -9.80
C CYS A 346 -7.48 -20.40 -8.25
N ILE A 347 -6.40 -20.78 -7.58
CA ILE A 347 -6.34 -20.92 -6.12
C ILE A 347 -5.35 -19.92 -5.56
N THR A 348 -5.82 -19.05 -4.66
CA THR A 348 -4.98 -18.15 -3.85
C THR A 348 -5.05 -18.55 -2.39
N VAL A 349 -3.92 -18.62 -1.70
CA VAL A 349 -3.86 -18.85 -0.26
C VAL A 349 -3.13 -17.71 0.44
N TRP A 350 -3.82 -17.04 1.33
CA TRP A 350 -3.25 -16.06 2.24
C TRP A 350 -2.66 -16.76 3.46
N TYR A 351 -1.36 -17.06 3.38
CA TYR A 351 -0.59 -17.59 4.50
C TYR A 351 -0.34 -16.51 5.56
N GLY A 352 0.10 -15.32 5.11
CA GLY A 352 0.23 -14.13 5.94
C GLY A 352 -0.79 -13.07 5.54
N LEU A 353 -1.65 -12.65 6.47
CA LEU A 353 -2.66 -11.62 6.23
C LEU A 353 -2.04 -10.21 6.29
N CYS A 354 -2.62 -9.27 5.55
CA CYS A 354 -2.20 -7.87 5.54
C CYS A 354 -3.36 -6.92 5.87
N TRP A 355 -3.04 -5.76 6.48
CA TRP A 355 -4.02 -4.71 6.80
C TRP A 355 -4.43 -3.85 5.60
N SER A 356 -3.69 -3.95 4.49
CA SER A 356 -3.93 -3.12 3.31
C SER A 356 -5.00 -3.74 2.42
N LEU A 357 -6.19 -3.12 2.38
CA LEU A 357 -7.24 -3.50 1.44
C LEU A 357 -6.75 -3.40 -0.01
N GLU A 358 -5.96 -2.39 -0.32
CA GLU A 358 -5.37 -2.17 -1.65
C GLU A 358 -4.54 -3.39 -2.08
N TYR A 359 -3.55 -3.80 -1.28
CA TYR A 359 -2.72 -4.97 -1.60
C TYR A 359 -3.51 -6.28 -1.62
N TYR A 360 -4.47 -6.41 -0.71
CA TYR A 360 -5.37 -7.55 -0.65
C TYR A 360 -6.18 -7.70 -1.94
N GLN A 361 -6.83 -6.63 -2.39
CA GLN A 361 -7.61 -6.63 -3.62
C GLN A 361 -6.74 -6.79 -4.86
N GLN A 362 -5.61 -6.09 -4.93
CA GLN A 362 -4.68 -6.19 -6.05
C GLN A 362 -4.18 -7.61 -6.26
N LEU A 363 -3.80 -8.32 -5.19
CA LEU A 363 -3.33 -9.70 -5.31
C LEU A 363 -4.47 -10.64 -5.76
N ASN A 364 -5.64 -10.56 -5.15
CA ASN A 364 -6.79 -11.41 -5.53
C ASN A 364 -7.18 -11.18 -7.00
N LYS A 365 -7.13 -9.94 -7.47
CA LYS A 365 -7.37 -9.56 -8.87
C LYS A 365 -6.27 -10.03 -9.85
N ARG A 366 -5.18 -10.68 -9.39
CA ARG A 366 -4.21 -11.31 -10.30
C ARG A 366 -4.73 -12.61 -10.90
N LEU A 367 -5.56 -13.35 -10.16
CA LEU A 367 -6.23 -14.55 -10.65
C LEU A 367 -7.67 -14.28 -11.09
N HIS A 368 -8.43 -13.49 -10.31
CA HIS A 368 -9.81 -13.13 -10.65
C HIS A 368 -9.87 -11.87 -11.52
N ARG A 369 -9.74 -12.07 -12.83
CA ARG A 369 -9.77 -11.00 -13.84
C ARG A 369 -10.20 -11.54 -15.21
N PRO A 370 -10.54 -10.67 -16.20
CA PRO A 370 -10.90 -11.09 -17.54
C PRO A 370 -9.89 -12.08 -18.16
N GLY A 371 -10.38 -13.16 -18.72
CA GLY A 371 -9.59 -14.28 -19.25
C GLY A 371 -9.42 -15.46 -18.29
N GLN A 372 -9.84 -15.34 -17.04
CA GLN A 372 -10.01 -16.50 -16.16
C GLN A 372 -11.29 -17.25 -16.53
N THR A 373 -11.22 -18.57 -16.61
CA THR A 373 -12.36 -19.45 -16.98
C THR A 373 -12.85 -20.34 -15.86
N SER A 374 -12.08 -20.45 -14.78
CA SER A 374 -12.40 -21.32 -13.63
C SER A 374 -12.84 -20.50 -12.42
N THR A 375 -13.69 -21.07 -11.58
CA THR A 375 -14.00 -20.52 -10.26
C THR A 375 -12.71 -20.23 -9.49
N VAL A 376 -12.56 -19.01 -8.99
CA VAL A 376 -11.38 -18.63 -8.22
C VAL A 376 -11.66 -18.82 -6.73
N PHE A 377 -10.77 -19.55 -6.07
CA PHE A 377 -10.82 -19.79 -4.62
C PHE A 377 -9.76 -18.96 -3.91
N VAL A 378 -10.19 -18.26 -2.88
CA VAL A 378 -9.30 -17.47 -2.00
C VAL A 378 -9.41 -18.02 -0.59
N HIS A 379 -8.38 -18.75 -0.17
CA HIS A 379 -8.28 -19.32 1.17
C HIS A 379 -7.50 -18.38 2.10
N HIS A 380 -8.01 -18.17 3.31
CA HIS A 380 -7.33 -17.42 4.37
C HIS A 380 -6.97 -18.36 5.50
N ILE A 381 -5.69 -18.50 5.82
CA ILE A 381 -5.26 -19.26 6.99
C ILE A 381 -5.24 -18.31 8.18
N VAL A 382 -6.15 -18.54 9.13
CA VAL A 382 -6.44 -17.66 10.26
C VAL A 382 -6.16 -18.36 11.58
N ALA A 383 -5.26 -17.82 12.38
CA ALA A 383 -5.06 -18.27 13.74
C ALA A 383 -6.19 -17.76 14.65
N GLU A 384 -6.97 -18.69 15.23
CA GLU A 384 -8.13 -18.34 16.05
C GLU A 384 -7.75 -17.52 17.30
N GLY A 385 -8.53 -16.52 17.62
CA GLY A 385 -8.34 -15.66 18.78
C GLY A 385 -7.15 -14.69 18.69
N THR A 386 -6.62 -14.46 17.48
CA THR A 386 -5.45 -13.59 17.25
C THR A 386 -5.77 -12.35 16.43
N ALA A 387 -4.72 -11.57 16.09
CA ALA A 387 -4.80 -10.40 15.22
C ALA A 387 -5.31 -10.75 13.80
N ASP A 388 -5.15 -12.00 13.35
CA ASP A 388 -5.69 -12.45 12.07
C ASP A 388 -7.20 -12.25 11.97
N GLU A 389 -7.95 -12.60 13.02
CA GLU A 389 -9.42 -12.41 13.03
C GLU A 389 -9.80 -10.92 12.98
N ARG A 390 -8.96 -10.05 13.56
CA ARG A 390 -9.17 -8.59 13.44
C ARG A 390 -8.96 -8.11 12.01
N VAL A 391 -7.93 -8.61 11.32
CA VAL A 391 -7.70 -8.30 9.91
C VAL A 391 -8.89 -8.75 9.07
N MET A 392 -9.35 -10.00 9.26
CA MET A 392 -10.50 -10.56 8.53
C MET A 392 -11.81 -9.82 8.75
N ARG A 393 -11.96 -9.12 9.88
CA ARG A 393 -13.14 -8.27 10.15
C ARG A 393 -13.01 -6.89 9.50
N VAL A 394 -11.82 -6.29 9.57
CA VAL A 394 -11.59 -4.91 9.10
C VAL A 394 -11.54 -4.81 7.57
N LEU A 395 -11.01 -5.82 6.87
CA LEU A 395 -10.94 -5.81 5.39
C LEU A 395 -12.31 -5.67 4.72
N PRO A 396 -13.35 -6.44 5.08
CA PRO A 396 -14.70 -6.25 4.55
C PRO A 396 -15.32 -4.88 4.88
N GLU A 397 -15.10 -4.34 6.10
CA GLU A 397 -15.59 -3.03 6.50
C GLU A 397 -14.97 -1.91 5.62
N LYS A 398 -13.67 -1.97 5.38
CA LYS A 398 -12.98 -1.05 4.47
C LYS A 398 -13.50 -1.21 3.03
N ASN A 399 -13.74 -2.44 2.58
CA ASN A 399 -14.27 -2.72 1.26
C ASN A 399 -15.68 -2.17 1.09
N ALA A 400 -16.55 -2.28 2.11
CA ALA A 400 -17.91 -1.74 2.06
C ALA A 400 -17.92 -0.22 1.82
N THR A 401 -17.09 0.54 2.52
CA THR A 401 -16.95 1.99 2.31
C THR A 401 -16.47 2.33 0.91
N GLN A 402 -15.49 1.60 0.40
CA GLN A 402 -14.96 1.78 -0.96
C GLN A 402 -16.01 1.41 -2.02
N SER A 403 -16.71 0.29 -1.86
CA SER A 403 -17.75 -0.15 -2.77
C SER A 403 -18.91 0.85 -2.84
N ALA A 404 -19.33 1.39 -1.69
CA ALA A 404 -20.36 2.43 -1.64
C ALA A 404 -19.94 3.69 -2.42
N LEU A 405 -18.67 4.10 -2.36
CA LEU A 405 -18.16 5.22 -3.14
C LEU A 405 -18.17 4.92 -4.64
N ILE A 406 -17.71 3.73 -5.05
CA ILE A 406 -17.70 3.29 -6.46
C ILE A 406 -19.13 3.25 -7.01
N ASP A 407 -20.08 2.69 -6.26
CA ASP A 407 -21.49 2.62 -6.66
C ASP A 407 -22.13 4.01 -6.81
N ALA A 408 -21.85 4.90 -5.86
CA ALA A 408 -22.37 6.26 -5.88
C ALA A 408 -21.82 7.13 -7.02
N THR A 409 -20.69 6.72 -7.61
CA THR A 409 -20.04 7.41 -8.74
C THR A 409 -20.01 6.53 -10.01
N ALA A 410 -20.83 5.46 -10.05
CA ALA A 410 -20.88 4.56 -11.20
C ALA A 410 -21.37 5.29 -12.46
N TRP A 411 -20.71 5.03 -13.58
CA TRP A 411 -21.14 5.50 -14.88
C TRP A 411 -22.38 4.73 -15.30
N VAL A 412 -23.48 5.43 -15.53
CA VAL A 412 -24.68 4.88 -16.14
C VAL A 412 -24.58 5.20 -17.63
N ALA A 413 -24.47 4.14 -18.46
CA ALA A 413 -24.59 4.32 -19.91
C ALA A 413 -25.97 4.93 -20.18
N GLU A 414 -26.04 6.09 -20.81
CA GLU A 414 -27.29 6.58 -21.36
C GLU A 414 -27.72 5.59 -22.45
N THR A 415 -28.77 4.83 -22.19
CA THR A 415 -29.41 3.90 -23.12
C THR A 415 -30.24 4.65 -24.15
#